data_2e92943352ad36322458bbda6e951c62
#
_entry.id   2e92943352ad36322458bbda6e951c62
#
_cell.length_a   1.000
_cell.length_b   1.000
_cell.length_c   1.000
_cell.angle_alpha   90.00
_cell.angle_beta   90.00
_cell.angle_gamma   90.00
#
_symmetry.space_group_name_H-M   'P 1'
#
loop_
_entity.id
_entity.type
_entity.pdbx_description
1 polymer ?
#
loop_
_entity_poly.entity_id
_entity_poly.type
_entity_poly.pdbx_seq_one_letter_code
_entity_poly.pdbx_strand_id
1 'polypeptide(L)'
;MMTVFISCRTLHSGMQKPAPLPAFDKEGHRGARGLMPENTIPGMLKAIDMDLTTLEMDLQITADRQVILSHDNHINPAFTLTGEGKEISEEDAKKRTFYKMNFDQVKSFDVGTKFYDKYPKQQKLKVHIPLLSEVIDSVQTYLAVTGKPQVFYNIETKSSAAGDNLYHPEPNVFIKLVMDVVEGKKITPWTIIQSFDVRTLQVLHDKYPHVRSSFLVEQGSLKDNLQTLGFTPSIYSPAAKLVTAGLVKEVQAKGMKIIPWTVNEKQEIDRLEALGVDGIITDYPDLFNQ
;
A
#
# COMPACT_ATOMS: atom_id res chain seq x y z
N MET A 1 22.97 -11.98 -55.63
CA MET A 1 23.34 -11.85 -54.20
C MET A 1 22.22 -11.04 -53.54
N MET A 2 21.29 -11.70 -52.89
CA MET A 2 20.05 -11.09 -52.39
C MET A 2 20.23 -10.88 -50.89
N THR A 3 20.38 -9.64 -50.44
CA THR A 3 20.60 -9.27 -49.04
C THR A 3 19.25 -9.23 -48.31
N VAL A 4 19.00 -10.19 -47.45
CA VAL A 4 17.82 -10.24 -46.58
C VAL A 4 18.05 -9.32 -45.37
N PHE A 5 17.34 -8.19 -45.30
CA PHE A 5 17.26 -7.37 -44.11
C PHE A 5 16.32 -8.01 -43.09
N ILE A 6 16.85 -8.62 -42.06
CA ILE A 6 16.08 -9.05 -40.90
C ILE A 6 15.82 -7.81 -40.05
N SER A 7 14.61 -7.28 -40.11
CA SER A 7 14.10 -6.24 -39.24
C SER A 7 13.84 -6.85 -37.88
N CYS A 8 14.69 -6.59 -36.88
CA CYS A 8 14.42 -6.83 -35.46
C CYS A 8 13.27 -5.89 -35.03
N ARG A 9 12.03 -6.35 -35.11
CA ARG A 9 10.92 -5.73 -34.37
C ARG A 9 11.13 -6.04 -32.89
N THR A 10 11.66 -5.08 -32.13
CA THR A 10 11.53 -5.03 -30.69
C THR A 10 10.04 -5.04 -30.36
N LEU A 11 9.55 -6.16 -29.84
CA LEU A 11 8.23 -6.27 -29.23
C LEU A 11 8.25 -5.35 -27.99
N HIS A 12 7.84 -4.10 -28.16
CA HIS A 12 7.33 -3.32 -27.05
C HIS A 12 6.06 -4.06 -26.61
N SER A 13 6.14 -4.84 -25.52
CA SER A 13 4.96 -5.29 -24.80
C SER A 13 4.16 -4.03 -24.49
N GLY A 14 2.99 -3.86 -25.08
CA GLY A 14 2.19 -2.65 -24.97
C GLY A 14 1.99 -2.33 -23.48
N MET A 15 2.52 -1.20 -23.01
CA MET A 15 2.32 -0.72 -21.67
C MET A 15 0.82 -0.60 -21.42
N GLN A 16 0.30 -1.36 -20.46
CA GLN A 16 -1.12 -1.34 -20.12
C GLN A 16 -1.43 0.04 -19.50
N LYS A 17 -2.42 0.73 -20.07
CA LYS A 17 -2.88 2.02 -19.52
C LYS A 17 -3.48 1.81 -18.14
N PRO A 18 -3.27 2.74 -17.20
CA PRO A 18 -3.93 2.71 -15.90
C PRO A 18 -5.46 2.67 -16.05
N ALA A 19 -6.14 1.79 -15.31
CA ALA A 19 -7.59 1.74 -15.27
C ALA A 19 -8.15 3.05 -14.67
N PRO A 20 -9.34 3.54 -15.03
CA PRO A 20 -9.90 4.74 -14.44
C PRO A 20 -10.12 4.55 -12.94
N LEU A 21 -9.71 5.54 -12.13
CA LEU A 21 -9.95 5.52 -10.68
C LEU A 21 -11.45 5.57 -10.39
N PRO A 22 -11.91 5.05 -9.24
CA PRO A 22 -13.29 5.19 -8.78
C PRO A 22 -13.72 6.66 -8.71
N ALA A 23 -15.02 6.92 -8.82
CA ALA A 23 -15.58 8.26 -8.64
C ALA A 23 -15.30 8.79 -7.21
N PHE A 24 -15.44 7.92 -6.23
CA PHE A 24 -14.98 8.10 -4.86
C PHE A 24 -14.22 6.84 -4.43
N ASP A 25 -12.98 7.01 -3.97
CA ASP A 25 -12.10 5.89 -3.62
C ASP A 25 -12.22 5.55 -2.14
N LYS A 26 -12.83 4.40 -1.86
CA LYS A 26 -12.97 3.84 -0.51
C LYS A 26 -11.79 2.91 -0.27
N GLU A 27 -10.81 3.37 0.52
CA GLU A 27 -9.59 2.60 0.78
C GLU A 27 -9.57 1.98 2.17
N GLY A 28 -9.33 0.68 2.24
CA GLY A 28 -9.13 -0.04 3.49
C GLY A 28 -7.67 -0.01 3.91
N HIS A 29 -7.37 0.76 4.96
CA HIS A 29 -6.02 0.89 5.52
C HIS A 29 -5.51 -0.44 6.05
N ARG A 30 -4.43 -0.95 5.45
CA ARG A 30 -3.88 -2.30 5.72
C ARG A 30 -4.92 -3.40 5.60
N GLY A 31 -5.83 -3.26 4.63
CA GLY A 31 -7.03 -4.07 4.47
C GLY A 31 -8.21 -3.53 5.28
N ALA A 32 -8.61 -4.21 6.34
CA ALA A 32 -9.67 -3.78 7.27
C ALA A 32 -9.12 -3.78 8.71
N ARG A 33 -8.08 -3.00 8.98
CA ARG A 33 -7.25 -3.04 10.20
C ARG A 33 -8.05 -2.94 11.49
N GLY A 34 -9.12 -2.14 11.52
CA GLY A 34 -9.97 -2.00 12.70
C GLY A 34 -10.74 -3.27 13.07
N LEU A 35 -10.90 -4.22 12.11
CA LEU A 35 -11.77 -5.40 12.20
C LEU A 35 -11.02 -6.72 12.01
N MET A 36 -9.86 -6.71 11.35
CA MET A 36 -9.06 -7.88 11.00
C MET A 36 -7.57 -7.61 11.25
N PRO A 37 -6.72 -8.63 11.43
CA PRO A 37 -5.28 -8.44 11.50
C PRO A 37 -4.76 -7.66 10.28
N GLU A 38 -3.98 -6.61 10.55
CA GLU A 38 -3.48 -5.69 9.53
C GLU A 38 -2.51 -6.36 8.56
N ASN A 39 -2.48 -5.90 7.29
CA ASN A 39 -1.55 -6.36 6.27
C ASN A 39 -1.58 -7.90 6.07
N THR A 40 -2.77 -8.50 6.16
CA THR A 40 -2.97 -9.95 6.01
C THR A 40 -3.97 -10.28 4.90
N ILE A 41 -3.87 -11.47 4.32
CA ILE A 41 -4.83 -11.93 3.30
C ILE A 41 -6.27 -11.85 3.80
N PRO A 42 -6.63 -12.37 5.00
CA PRO A 42 -8.01 -12.23 5.51
C PRO A 42 -8.46 -10.78 5.68
N GLY A 43 -7.55 -9.86 6.07
CA GLY A 43 -7.83 -8.44 6.16
C GLY A 43 -8.20 -7.83 4.80
N MET A 44 -7.46 -8.19 3.74
CA MET A 44 -7.73 -7.75 2.37
C MET A 44 -9.05 -8.32 1.82
N LEU A 45 -9.32 -9.60 2.03
CA LEU A 45 -10.57 -10.22 1.59
C LEU A 45 -11.78 -9.63 2.33
N LYS A 46 -11.64 -9.34 3.63
CA LYS A 46 -12.68 -8.66 4.41
C LYS A 46 -13.00 -7.27 3.86
N ALA A 47 -11.98 -6.51 3.45
CA ALA A 47 -12.17 -5.21 2.81
C ALA A 47 -12.98 -5.32 1.50
N ILE A 48 -12.70 -6.35 0.69
CA ILE A 48 -13.48 -6.64 -0.53
C ILE A 48 -14.94 -6.97 -0.18
N ASP A 49 -15.19 -7.73 0.89
CA ASP A 49 -16.54 -8.07 1.33
C ASP A 49 -17.36 -6.85 1.77
N MET A 50 -16.67 -5.79 2.17
CA MET A 50 -17.28 -4.52 2.57
C MET A 50 -17.38 -3.52 1.39
N ASP A 51 -17.21 -4.00 0.16
CA ASP A 51 -17.32 -3.25 -1.09
C ASP A 51 -16.37 -2.05 -1.18
N LEU A 52 -15.14 -2.20 -0.65
CA LEU A 52 -14.08 -1.22 -0.85
C LEU A 52 -13.56 -1.28 -2.28
N THR A 53 -13.20 -0.12 -2.79
CA THR A 53 -12.66 0.03 -4.16
C THR A 53 -11.16 -0.21 -4.22
N THR A 54 -10.45 0.04 -3.12
CA THR A 54 -8.99 -0.03 -3.04
C THR A 54 -8.53 -0.70 -1.75
N LEU A 55 -7.56 -1.59 -1.88
CA LEU A 55 -6.84 -2.23 -0.78
C LEU A 55 -5.54 -1.47 -0.57
N GLU A 56 -5.42 -0.82 0.57
CA GLU A 56 -4.17 -0.19 0.97
C GLU A 56 -3.32 -1.18 1.76
N MET A 57 -2.00 -1.16 1.57
CA MET A 57 -1.05 -2.06 2.18
C MET A 57 0.37 -1.48 2.25
N ASP A 58 1.11 -1.87 3.30
CA ASP A 58 2.49 -1.46 3.52
C ASP A 58 3.48 -2.57 3.13
N LEU A 59 4.61 -2.21 2.54
CA LEU A 59 5.63 -3.16 2.12
C LEU A 59 6.95 -3.01 2.85
N GLN A 60 7.56 -4.18 3.11
CA GLN A 60 8.94 -4.34 3.55
C GLN A 60 9.66 -5.36 2.63
N ILE A 61 10.99 -5.35 2.69
CA ILE A 61 11.84 -6.29 1.94
C ILE A 61 12.61 -7.17 2.91
N THR A 62 12.62 -8.48 2.66
CA THR A 62 13.38 -9.45 3.45
C THR A 62 14.84 -9.58 3.00
N ALA A 63 15.67 -10.28 3.78
CA ALA A 63 17.08 -10.55 3.45
C ALA A 63 17.25 -11.33 2.14
N ASP A 64 16.33 -12.23 1.84
CA ASP A 64 16.25 -12.99 0.59
C ASP A 64 15.44 -12.29 -0.50
N ARG A 65 15.26 -10.95 -0.35
CA ARG A 65 14.65 -10.04 -1.34
C ARG A 65 13.20 -10.36 -1.68
N GLN A 66 12.46 -10.96 -0.76
CA GLN A 66 11.02 -11.15 -0.88
C GLN A 66 10.29 -9.87 -0.48
N VAL A 67 9.20 -9.56 -1.17
CA VAL A 67 8.33 -8.41 -0.87
C VAL A 67 7.22 -8.89 0.04
N ILE A 68 7.20 -8.44 1.29
CA ILE A 68 6.25 -8.82 2.33
C ILE A 68 5.35 -7.65 2.72
N LEU A 69 4.19 -7.94 3.32
CA LEU A 69 3.31 -6.92 3.86
C LEU A 69 3.62 -6.66 5.34
N SER A 70 4.14 -5.48 5.66
CA SER A 70 4.28 -4.99 7.03
C SER A 70 4.48 -3.49 7.07
N HIS A 71 3.87 -2.83 8.06
CA HIS A 71 4.10 -1.40 8.31
C HIS A 71 5.47 -1.13 8.95
N ASP A 72 5.78 -1.86 10.02
CA ASP A 72 7.04 -1.70 10.74
C ASP A 72 8.16 -2.46 10.02
N ASN A 73 9.39 -2.02 10.18
CA ASN A 73 10.57 -2.67 9.61
C ASN A 73 11.08 -3.87 10.43
N HIS A 74 10.37 -4.22 11.50
CA HIS A 74 10.69 -5.31 12.43
C HIS A 74 9.39 -5.92 12.97
N ILE A 75 9.50 -7.04 13.66
CA ILE A 75 8.36 -7.67 14.33
C ILE A 75 7.75 -6.69 15.34
N ASN A 76 6.44 -6.47 15.24
CA ASN A 76 5.71 -5.64 16.20
C ASN A 76 5.14 -6.50 17.33
N PRO A 77 5.68 -6.41 18.58
CA PRO A 77 5.28 -7.28 19.68
C PRO A 77 3.87 -6.99 20.19
N ALA A 78 3.27 -5.84 19.83
CA ALA A 78 1.92 -5.49 20.29
C ALA A 78 0.85 -6.47 19.80
N PHE A 79 1.03 -7.06 18.61
CA PHE A 79 0.08 -8.00 18.01
C PHE A 79 0.70 -9.29 17.47
N THR A 80 2.02 -9.50 17.68
CA THR A 80 2.74 -10.68 17.17
C THR A 80 3.10 -11.66 18.28
N LEU A 81 2.94 -12.94 17.98
CA LEU A 81 3.45 -14.06 18.78
C LEU A 81 4.47 -14.86 17.96
N THR A 82 5.31 -15.63 18.65
CA THR A 82 6.07 -16.68 17.95
C THR A 82 5.11 -17.72 17.37
N GLY A 83 5.55 -18.54 16.42
CA GLY A 83 4.75 -19.64 15.85
C GLY A 83 4.24 -20.65 16.89
N GLU A 84 4.91 -20.71 18.06
CA GLU A 84 4.55 -21.51 19.23
C GLU A 84 3.56 -20.81 20.17
N GLY A 85 3.14 -19.57 19.85
CA GLY A 85 2.20 -18.80 20.64
C GLY A 85 2.83 -18.04 21.83
N LYS A 86 4.15 -17.86 21.87
CA LYS A 86 4.84 -17.14 22.95
C LYS A 86 4.92 -15.64 22.66
N GLU A 87 4.84 -14.84 23.73
CA GLU A 87 5.08 -13.41 23.69
C GLU A 87 6.52 -13.08 23.26
N ILE A 88 6.68 -11.94 22.58
CA ILE A 88 7.97 -11.40 22.15
C ILE A 88 8.21 -10.10 22.91
N SER A 89 9.38 -9.96 23.54
CA SER A 89 9.74 -8.72 24.22
C SER A 89 10.02 -7.60 23.21
N GLU A 90 9.85 -6.34 23.64
CA GLU A 90 10.21 -5.16 22.85
C GLU A 90 11.69 -5.18 22.40
N GLU A 91 12.59 -5.64 23.29
CA GLU A 91 14.01 -5.74 23.00
C GLU A 91 14.29 -6.78 21.89
N ASP A 92 13.66 -7.97 21.99
CA ASP A 92 13.84 -9.04 21.01
C ASP A 92 13.15 -8.72 19.68
N ALA A 93 12.02 -8.02 19.71
CA ALA A 93 11.32 -7.56 18.53
C ALA A 93 12.20 -6.61 17.70
N LYS A 94 12.84 -5.62 18.31
CA LYS A 94 13.73 -4.65 17.66
C LYS A 94 14.96 -5.29 16.99
N LYS A 95 15.41 -6.44 17.49
CA LYS A 95 16.50 -7.22 16.88
C LYS A 95 16.07 -7.97 15.63
N ARG A 96 14.77 -8.17 15.42
CA ARG A 96 14.16 -8.97 14.35
C ARG A 96 13.68 -8.09 13.21
N THR A 97 14.63 -7.39 12.56
CA THR A 97 14.33 -6.57 11.39
C THR A 97 14.14 -7.45 10.16
N PHE A 98 13.10 -7.18 9.37
CA PHE A 98 12.77 -8.00 8.20
C PHE A 98 13.89 -8.03 7.16
N TYR A 99 14.62 -6.93 6.98
CA TYR A 99 15.75 -6.86 6.06
C TYR A 99 16.94 -7.76 6.44
N LYS A 100 16.92 -8.35 7.65
CA LYS A 100 17.91 -9.33 8.14
C LYS A 100 17.34 -10.73 8.31
N MET A 101 16.08 -10.96 7.94
CA MET A 101 15.39 -12.24 8.06
C MET A 101 14.98 -12.74 6.69
N ASN A 102 15.13 -14.06 6.45
CA ASN A 102 14.54 -14.69 5.28
C ASN A 102 13.03 -14.85 5.45
N PHE A 103 12.30 -14.97 4.34
CA PHE A 103 10.84 -15.10 4.38
C PHE A 103 10.33 -16.26 5.23
N ASP A 104 10.99 -17.43 5.19
CA ASP A 104 10.61 -18.57 6.03
C ASP A 104 10.66 -18.24 7.53
N GLN A 105 11.61 -17.41 7.96
CA GLN A 105 11.70 -16.92 9.34
C GLN A 105 10.55 -15.95 9.64
N VAL A 106 10.25 -15.02 8.70
CA VAL A 106 9.14 -14.07 8.85
C VAL A 106 7.79 -14.79 8.90
N LYS A 107 7.59 -15.78 8.04
CA LYS A 107 6.36 -16.58 7.96
C LYS A 107 6.10 -17.41 9.22
N SER A 108 7.09 -17.65 10.04
CA SER A 108 6.94 -18.42 11.30
C SER A 108 6.19 -17.69 12.41
N PHE A 109 6.00 -16.37 12.30
CA PHE A 109 5.28 -15.57 13.30
C PHE A 109 3.77 -15.58 13.08
N ASP A 110 3.04 -15.53 14.19
CA ASP A 110 1.59 -15.35 14.21
C ASP A 110 1.26 -13.87 14.49
N VAL A 111 0.64 -13.21 13.54
CA VAL A 111 0.29 -11.78 13.61
C VAL A 111 -1.19 -11.50 13.79
N GLY A 112 -1.98 -12.50 14.19
CA GLY A 112 -3.43 -12.32 14.28
C GLY A 112 -4.14 -12.98 15.46
N THR A 113 -3.46 -13.84 16.24
CA THR A 113 -4.09 -14.49 17.40
C THR A 113 -3.99 -13.62 18.67
N LYS A 114 -2.93 -12.81 18.81
CA LYS A 114 -2.74 -11.93 19.96
C LYS A 114 -3.81 -10.84 19.98
N PHE A 115 -4.36 -10.57 21.19
CA PHE A 115 -5.25 -9.42 21.36
C PHE A 115 -4.48 -8.11 21.16
N TYR A 116 -5.03 -7.22 20.37
CA TYR A 116 -4.42 -5.93 20.09
C TYR A 116 -5.28 -4.81 20.67
N ASP A 117 -4.82 -4.24 21.79
CA ASP A 117 -5.57 -3.22 22.58
C ASP A 117 -5.98 -2.01 21.74
N LYS A 118 -5.15 -1.63 20.77
CA LYS A 118 -5.45 -0.49 19.88
C LYS A 118 -6.64 -0.75 18.95
N TYR A 119 -6.89 -2.02 18.59
CA TYR A 119 -7.98 -2.45 17.72
C TYR A 119 -8.78 -3.61 18.34
N PRO A 120 -9.53 -3.33 19.41
CA PRO A 120 -10.20 -4.38 20.19
C PRO A 120 -11.30 -5.12 19.44
N LYS A 121 -11.77 -4.57 18.31
CA LYS A 121 -12.78 -5.21 17.44
C LYS A 121 -12.17 -6.19 16.42
N GLN A 122 -10.84 -6.28 16.34
CA GLN A 122 -10.20 -7.21 15.40
C GLN A 122 -10.59 -8.66 15.71
N GLN A 123 -10.97 -9.39 14.66
CA GLN A 123 -11.16 -10.82 14.75
C GLN A 123 -9.81 -11.53 14.98
N LYS A 124 -9.74 -12.39 16.00
CA LYS A 124 -8.53 -13.19 16.25
C LYS A 124 -8.46 -14.35 15.27
N LEU A 125 -7.38 -14.41 14.53
CA LEU A 125 -7.17 -15.43 13.50
C LEU A 125 -5.69 -15.76 13.38
N LYS A 126 -5.33 -17.04 13.44
CA LYS A 126 -3.93 -17.45 13.25
C LYS A 126 -3.50 -17.22 11.81
N VAL A 127 -2.67 -16.21 11.60
CA VAL A 127 -2.17 -15.80 10.29
C VAL A 127 -0.71 -15.36 10.39
N HIS A 128 0.00 -15.46 9.28
CA HIS A 128 1.37 -14.97 9.14
C HIS A 128 1.43 -13.73 8.26
N ILE A 129 2.59 -13.06 8.27
CA ILE A 129 2.92 -11.98 7.34
C ILE A 129 3.03 -12.58 5.93
N PRO A 130 2.20 -12.14 4.96
CA PRO A 130 2.20 -12.72 3.62
C PRO A 130 3.22 -12.05 2.69
N LEU A 131 3.54 -12.73 1.58
CA LEU A 131 4.15 -12.09 0.41
C LEU A 131 3.14 -11.22 -0.33
N LEU A 132 3.60 -10.14 -0.95
CA LEU A 132 2.77 -9.35 -1.87
C LEU A 132 2.17 -10.23 -2.98
N SER A 133 2.95 -11.16 -3.52
CA SER A 133 2.49 -12.11 -4.54
C SER A 133 1.38 -13.03 -4.04
N GLU A 134 1.43 -13.50 -2.79
CA GLU A 134 0.38 -14.34 -2.17
C GLU A 134 -0.92 -13.56 -1.97
N VAL A 135 -0.80 -12.28 -1.57
CA VAL A 135 -1.96 -11.39 -1.42
C VAL A 135 -2.64 -11.16 -2.75
N ILE A 136 -1.88 -10.81 -3.80
CA ILE A 136 -2.44 -10.57 -5.13
C ILE A 136 -3.13 -11.82 -5.66
N ASP A 137 -2.49 -12.99 -5.57
CA ASP A 137 -3.09 -14.25 -6.03
C ASP A 137 -4.39 -14.57 -5.29
N SER A 138 -4.39 -14.39 -3.96
CA SER A 138 -5.58 -14.61 -3.12
C SER A 138 -6.72 -13.66 -3.47
N VAL A 139 -6.42 -12.37 -3.65
CA VAL A 139 -7.40 -11.36 -4.06
C VAL A 139 -7.95 -11.67 -5.45
N GLN A 140 -7.10 -11.91 -6.45
CA GLN A 140 -7.56 -12.20 -7.81
C GLN A 140 -8.41 -13.48 -7.86
N THR A 141 -8.02 -14.52 -7.12
CA THR A 141 -8.82 -15.75 -6.99
C THR A 141 -10.17 -15.46 -6.35
N TYR A 142 -10.19 -14.67 -5.27
CA TYR A 142 -11.42 -14.32 -4.55
C TYR A 142 -12.40 -13.53 -5.44
N LEU A 143 -11.91 -12.53 -6.17
CA LEU A 143 -12.71 -11.75 -7.12
C LEU A 143 -13.29 -12.64 -8.22
N ALA A 144 -12.50 -13.56 -8.77
CA ALA A 144 -12.95 -14.50 -9.81
C ALA A 144 -14.04 -15.45 -9.29
N VAL A 145 -13.92 -15.96 -8.05
CA VAL A 145 -14.89 -16.88 -7.45
C VAL A 145 -16.18 -16.18 -7.04
N THR A 146 -16.08 -14.96 -6.48
CA THR A 146 -17.24 -14.23 -5.94
C THR A 146 -17.94 -13.36 -6.99
N GLY A 147 -17.32 -13.12 -8.15
CA GLY A 147 -17.83 -12.21 -9.18
C GLY A 147 -17.81 -10.73 -8.77
N LYS A 148 -17.08 -10.39 -7.69
CA LYS A 148 -16.92 -8.99 -7.26
C LYS A 148 -16.06 -8.21 -8.26
N PRO A 149 -16.25 -6.88 -8.38
CA PRO A 149 -15.48 -6.05 -9.31
C PRO A 149 -13.99 -6.03 -8.93
N GLN A 150 -13.15 -5.77 -9.94
CA GLN A 150 -11.72 -5.61 -9.74
C GLN A 150 -11.44 -4.42 -8.81
N VAL A 151 -10.60 -4.66 -7.78
CA VAL A 151 -10.14 -3.63 -6.83
C VAL A 151 -8.79 -3.05 -7.25
N PHE A 152 -8.49 -1.86 -6.74
CA PHE A 152 -7.17 -1.26 -6.82
C PHE A 152 -6.28 -1.72 -5.66
N TYR A 153 -4.98 -1.58 -5.85
CA TYR A 153 -3.93 -1.86 -4.87
C TYR A 153 -3.16 -0.57 -4.63
N ASN A 154 -3.34 0.05 -3.47
CA ASN A 154 -2.55 1.20 -3.02
C ASN A 154 -1.42 0.70 -2.13
N ILE A 155 -0.21 0.69 -2.66
CA ILE A 155 0.95 -0.04 -2.13
C ILE A 155 1.98 0.95 -1.60
N GLU A 156 2.17 0.99 -0.28
CA GLU A 156 3.15 1.88 0.35
C GLU A 156 4.55 1.25 0.40
N THR A 157 5.54 1.97 -0.12
CA THR A 157 6.95 1.64 0.10
C THR A 157 7.43 2.28 1.40
N LYS A 158 7.63 1.46 2.43
CA LYS A 158 8.10 1.90 3.76
C LYS A 158 9.61 2.11 3.75
N SER A 159 10.05 3.28 3.29
CA SER A 159 11.46 3.63 3.16
C SER A 159 11.78 5.02 3.72
N SER A 160 13.06 5.25 3.98
CA SER A 160 13.61 6.54 4.42
C SER A 160 15.12 6.58 4.15
N ALA A 161 15.70 7.76 3.96
CA ALA A 161 17.13 7.88 3.70
C ALA A 161 18.02 7.27 4.81
N ALA A 162 17.58 7.37 6.07
CA ALA A 162 18.29 6.78 7.21
C ALA A 162 18.17 5.25 7.29
N GLY A 163 17.21 4.66 6.58
CA GLY A 163 16.96 3.22 6.57
C GLY A 163 17.66 2.46 5.45
N ASP A 164 18.24 3.16 4.47
CA ASP A 164 18.89 2.56 3.29
C ASP A 164 19.97 1.54 3.69
N ASN A 165 19.85 0.31 3.15
CA ASN A 165 20.74 -0.82 3.42
C ASN A 165 20.83 -1.26 4.90
N LEU A 166 20.02 -0.67 5.77
CA LEU A 166 19.89 -1.03 7.18
C LEU A 166 18.58 -1.77 7.47
N TYR A 167 17.45 -1.20 6.99
CA TYR A 167 16.10 -1.71 7.20
C TYR A 167 15.39 -2.07 5.90
N HIS A 168 15.86 -1.56 4.78
CA HIS A 168 15.35 -1.80 3.43
C HIS A 168 16.44 -1.49 2.40
N PRO A 169 16.32 -1.94 1.14
CA PRO A 169 17.25 -1.57 0.09
C PRO A 169 17.06 -0.11 -0.32
N GLU A 170 18.02 0.42 -1.10
CA GLU A 170 17.89 1.73 -1.73
C GLU A 170 16.66 1.82 -2.65
N PRO A 171 16.12 3.04 -2.90
CA PRO A 171 14.87 3.27 -3.63
C PRO A 171 14.79 2.55 -4.98
N ASN A 172 15.87 2.55 -5.77
CA ASN A 172 15.90 1.87 -7.07
C ASN A 172 15.66 0.36 -6.97
N VAL A 173 16.22 -0.27 -5.94
CA VAL A 173 16.09 -1.71 -5.71
C VAL A 173 14.71 -2.02 -5.13
N PHE A 174 14.22 -1.21 -4.20
CA PHE A 174 12.91 -1.38 -3.60
C PHE A 174 11.82 -1.32 -4.68
N ILE A 175 11.76 -0.23 -5.46
CA ILE A 175 10.77 -0.06 -6.53
C ILE A 175 10.87 -1.18 -7.56
N LYS A 176 12.10 -1.58 -7.95
CA LYS A 176 12.25 -2.69 -8.89
C LYS A 176 11.63 -3.99 -8.37
N LEU A 177 11.90 -4.37 -7.12
CA LEU A 177 11.36 -5.59 -6.52
C LEU A 177 9.82 -5.57 -6.45
N VAL A 178 9.24 -4.43 -6.09
CA VAL A 178 7.78 -4.25 -6.08
C VAL A 178 7.21 -4.37 -7.49
N MET A 179 7.81 -3.69 -8.46
CA MET A 179 7.33 -3.69 -9.84
C MET A 179 7.52 -5.05 -10.53
N ASP A 180 8.58 -5.79 -10.21
CA ASP A 180 8.74 -7.18 -10.70
C ASP A 180 7.53 -8.05 -10.29
N VAL A 181 7.01 -7.88 -9.07
CA VAL A 181 5.80 -8.59 -8.61
C VAL A 181 4.55 -8.06 -9.30
N VAL A 182 4.35 -6.74 -9.33
CA VAL A 182 3.17 -6.08 -9.91
C VAL A 182 3.00 -6.43 -11.40
N GLU A 183 4.08 -6.33 -12.18
CA GLU A 183 4.09 -6.66 -13.60
C GLU A 183 3.94 -8.17 -13.83
N GLY A 184 4.63 -8.99 -13.03
CA GLY A 184 4.52 -10.46 -13.09
C GLY A 184 3.11 -10.96 -12.80
N LYS A 185 2.37 -10.29 -11.90
CA LYS A 185 0.97 -10.58 -11.57
C LYS A 185 -0.04 -9.87 -12.48
N LYS A 186 0.42 -9.02 -13.41
CA LYS A 186 -0.40 -8.32 -14.42
C LYS A 186 -1.46 -7.39 -13.81
N ILE A 187 -1.20 -6.83 -12.64
CA ILE A 187 -2.10 -5.89 -11.95
C ILE A 187 -1.73 -4.43 -12.15
N THR A 188 -0.74 -4.13 -12.97
CA THR A 188 -0.23 -2.76 -13.24
C THR A 188 -1.35 -1.73 -13.48
N PRO A 189 -2.42 -2.01 -14.24
CA PRO A 189 -3.49 -1.03 -14.48
C PRO A 189 -4.21 -0.57 -13.20
N TRP A 190 -4.26 -1.40 -12.18
CA TRP A 190 -4.96 -1.16 -10.90
C TRP A 190 -4.00 -0.86 -9.76
N THR A 191 -2.72 -0.62 -10.05
CA THR A 191 -1.71 -0.34 -9.04
C THR A 191 -1.51 1.16 -8.85
N ILE A 192 -1.41 1.55 -7.59
CA ILE A 192 -0.99 2.86 -7.09
C ILE A 192 0.20 2.59 -6.17
N ILE A 193 1.31 3.28 -6.37
CA ILE A 193 2.45 3.24 -5.44
C ILE A 193 2.42 4.50 -4.62
N GLN A 194 2.32 4.35 -3.29
CA GLN A 194 2.36 5.46 -2.36
C GLN A 194 3.63 5.47 -1.52
N SER A 195 4.06 6.63 -1.06
CA SER A 195 5.19 6.78 -0.14
C SER A 195 5.24 8.17 0.49
N PHE A 196 5.84 8.24 1.69
CA PHE A 196 6.39 9.47 2.26
C PHE A 196 7.76 9.80 1.69
N ASP A 197 8.51 8.78 1.27
CA ASP A 197 9.85 8.95 0.70
C ASP A 197 9.76 9.37 -0.76
N VAL A 198 10.01 10.65 -1.02
CA VAL A 198 9.97 11.22 -2.37
C VAL A 198 10.89 10.48 -3.34
N ARG A 199 12.00 9.89 -2.87
CA ARG A 199 12.99 9.21 -3.70
C ARG A 199 12.42 7.96 -4.38
N THR A 200 11.56 7.18 -3.69
CA THR A 200 10.88 6.02 -4.30
C THR A 200 9.88 6.45 -5.35
N LEU A 201 9.13 7.55 -5.09
CA LEU A 201 8.19 8.11 -6.07
C LEU A 201 8.90 8.73 -7.28
N GLN A 202 10.08 9.35 -7.10
CA GLN A 202 10.91 9.85 -8.20
C GLN A 202 11.42 8.70 -9.08
N VAL A 203 11.90 7.60 -8.47
CA VAL A 203 12.28 6.38 -9.22
C VAL A 203 11.10 5.80 -9.99
N LEU A 204 9.91 5.76 -9.36
CA LEU A 204 8.69 5.29 -10.02
C LEU A 204 8.34 6.18 -11.22
N HIS A 205 8.35 7.50 -11.04
CA HIS A 205 8.05 8.48 -12.08
C HIS A 205 8.98 8.34 -13.30
N ASP A 206 10.28 8.16 -13.05
CA ASP A 206 11.29 8.07 -14.10
C ASP A 206 11.26 6.74 -14.86
N LYS A 207 11.07 5.62 -14.13
CA LYS A 207 11.21 4.27 -14.71
C LYS A 207 9.88 3.61 -15.07
N TYR A 208 8.78 3.97 -14.39
CA TYR A 208 7.46 3.39 -14.54
C TYR A 208 6.37 4.48 -14.67
N PRO A 209 6.51 5.43 -15.63
CA PRO A 209 5.62 6.59 -15.75
C PRO A 209 4.15 6.23 -16.03
N HIS A 210 3.88 4.97 -16.35
CA HIS A 210 2.53 4.43 -16.58
C HIS A 210 1.87 3.90 -15.29
N VAL A 211 2.58 3.93 -14.14
CA VAL A 211 2.03 3.54 -12.83
C VAL A 211 1.68 4.80 -12.04
N ARG A 212 0.54 4.78 -11.36
CA ARG A 212 0.12 5.92 -10.54
C ARG A 212 0.98 6.06 -9.31
N SER A 213 1.30 7.31 -8.99
CA SER A 213 1.95 7.68 -7.73
C SER A 213 0.96 8.36 -6.79
N SER A 214 1.05 8.06 -5.50
CA SER A 214 0.34 8.72 -4.41
C SER A 214 1.36 9.28 -3.42
N PHE A 215 1.35 10.60 -3.20
CA PHE A 215 2.31 11.25 -2.31
C PHE A 215 1.70 11.48 -0.93
N LEU A 216 2.19 10.71 0.05
CA LEU A 216 1.81 10.83 1.45
C LEU A 216 2.48 12.03 2.10
N VAL A 217 1.69 12.89 2.76
CA VAL A 217 2.20 14.06 3.47
C VAL A 217 1.50 14.26 4.81
N GLU A 218 2.23 14.66 5.83
CA GLU A 218 1.69 14.94 7.16
C GLU A 218 1.88 16.39 7.63
N GLN A 219 2.59 17.20 6.82
CA GLN A 219 2.87 18.61 7.09
C GLN A 219 3.28 19.35 5.82
N GLY A 220 3.44 20.67 5.95
CA GLY A 220 3.90 21.54 4.87
C GLY A 220 2.77 22.05 3.96
N SER A 221 3.10 23.00 3.07
CA SER A 221 2.17 23.49 2.05
C SER A 221 2.20 22.58 0.81
N LEU A 222 1.11 22.57 0.03
CA LEU A 222 1.06 21.86 -1.24
C LEU A 222 2.23 22.25 -2.15
N LYS A 223 2.52 23.56 -2.21
CA LYS A 223 3.60 24.11 -3.05
C LYS A 223 4.96 23.52 -2.67
N ASP A 224 5.32 23.55 -1.37
CA ASP A 224 6.61 23.10 -0.90
C ASP A 224 6.75 21.59 -1.06
N ASN A 225 5.67 20.84 -0.77
CA ASN A 225 5.62 19.40 -0.93
C ASN A 225 5.83 18.98 -2.39
N LEU A 226 5.13 19.61 -3.35
CA LEU A 226 5.32 19.34 -4.77
C LEU A 226 6.70 19.78 -5.27
N GLN A 227 7.26 20.85 -4.75
CA GLN A 227 8.63 21.27 -5.06
C GLN A 227 9.64 20.21 -4.60
N THR A 228 9.46 19.65 -3.41
CA THR A 228 10.31 18.58 -2.87
C THR A 228 10.18 17.28 -3.68
N LEU A 229 8.96 16.92 -4.10
CA LEU A 229 8.73 15.76 -4.94
C LEU A 229 9.33 15.90 -6.35
N GLY A 230 9.28 17.11 -6.93
CA GLY A 230 9.86 17.43 -8.23
C GLY A 230 8.95 17.16 -9.44
N PHE A 231 7.76 16.59 -9.23
CA PHE A 231 6.75 16.34 -10.28
C PHE A 231 5.33 16.40 -9.69
N THR A 232 4.30 16.34 -10.55
CA THR A 232 2.89 16.29 -10.13
C THR A 232 2.45 14.83 -10.03
N PRO A 233 2.14 14.29 -8.81
CA PRO A 233 1.70 12.92 -8.64
C PRO A 233 0.24 12.73 -9.11
N SER A 234 -0.19 11.49 -9.30
CA SER A 234 -1.60 11.20 -9.60
C SER A 234 -2.52 11.51 -8.42
N ILE A 235 -2.03 11.25 -7.21
CA ILE A 235 -2.77 11.42 -5.95
C ILE A 235 -1.90 12.20 -4.97
N TYR A 236 -2.49 13.20 -4.33
CA TYR A 236 -1.96 13.88 -3.15
C TYR A 236 -2.71 13.33 -1.94
N SER A 237 -2.00 12.68 -1.02
CA SER A 237 -2.58 11.94 0.10
C SER A 237 -2.14 12.57 1.44
N PRO A 238 -2.86 13.62 1.92
CA PRO A 238 -2.50 14.34 3.14
C PRO A 238 -3.09 13.67 4.39
N ALA A 239 -2.44 13.89 5.54
CA ALA A 239 -3.08 13.63 6.82
C ALA A 239 -4.40 14.41 6.91
N ALA A 240 -5.47 13.77 7.38
CA ALA A 240 -6.85 14.33 7.39
C ALA A 240 -6.94 15.72 8.02
N LYS A 241 -6.16 15.98 9.07
CA LYS A 241 -6.06 17.28 9.76
C LYS A 241 -5.62 18.46 8.86
N LEU A 242 -4.97 18.18 7.74
CA LEU A 242 -4.49 19.18 6.78
C LEU A 242 -5.55 19.58 5.77
N VAL A 243 -6.64 18.81 5.65
CA VAL A 243 -7.63 18.97 4.59
C VAL A 243 -8.56 20.13 4.88
N THR A 244 -8.53 21.11 3.98
CA THR A 244 -9.43 22.27 3.94
C THR A 244 -10.09 22.37 2.56
N ALA A 245 -11.20 23.09 2.44
CA ALA A 245 -11.83 23.36 1.15
C ALA A 245 -10.87 24.04 0.15
N GLY A 246 -9.95 24.88 0.65
CA GLY A 246 -8.90 25.51 -0.16
C GLY A 246 -7.93 24.50 -0.74
N LEU A 247 -7.44 23.58 0.11
CA LEU A 247 -6.51 22.54 -0.32
C LEU A 247 -7.15 21.59 -1.35
N VAL A 248 -8.41 21.18 -1.13
CA VAL A 248 -9.13 20.30 -2.09
C VAL A 248 -9.18 20.96 -3.46
N LYS A 249 -9.61 22.23 -3.54
CA LYS A 249 -9.67 22.99 -4.81
C LYS A 249 -8.28 23.13 -5.46
N GLU A 250 -7.26 23.44 -4.68
CA GLU A 250 -5.90 23.64 -5.19
C GLU A 250 -5.29 22.35 -5.76
N VAL A 251 -5.48 21.21 -5.08
CA VAL A 251 -5.02 19.89 -5.54
C VAL A 251 -5.73 19.49 -6.82
N GLN A 252 -7.08 19.56 -6.83
CA GLN A 252 -7.89 19.20 -8.00
C GLN A 252 -7.66 20.12 -9.20
N ALA A 253 -7.41 21.41 -8.99
CA ALA A 253 -7.05 22.36 -10.06
C ALA A 253 -5.73 22.01 -10.77
N LYS A 254 -4.85 21.23 -10.12
CA LYS A 254 -3.61 20.71 -10.70
C LYS A 254 -3.79 19.32 -11.37
N GLY A 255 -5.01 18.82 -11.44
CA GLY A 255 -5.33 17.52 -12.03
C GLY A 255 -5.02 16.30 -11.16
N MET A 256 -4.70 16.50 -9.89
CA MET A 256 -4.48 15.43 -8.91
C MET A 256 -5.79 15.04 -8.22
N LYS A 257 -5.86 13.80 -7.74
CA LYS A 257 -6.84 13.38 -6.75
C LYS A 257 -6.35 13.70 -5.33
N ILE A 258 -7.29 13.95 -4.39
CA ILE A 258 -6.98 14.13 -2.97
C ILE A 258 -7.64 13.04 -2.15
N ILE A 259 -6.82 12.19 -1.47
CA ILE A 259 -7.26 11.03 -0.70
C ILE A 259 -6.58 11.07 0.67
N PRO A 260 -7.25 11.64 1.70
CA PRO A 260 -6.69 11.77 3.05
C PRO A 260 -6.64 10.46 3.84
N TRP A 261 -5.73 10.42 4.82
CA TRP A 261 -5.46 9.32 5.75
C TRP A 261 -5.25 9.83 7.18
N THR A 262 -5.38 9.02 8.23
CA THR A 262 -6.26 7.87 8.37
C THR A 262 -7.51 8.36 9.06
N VAL A 263 -8.69 8.13 8.50
CA VAL A 263 -9.95 8.72 8.95
C VAL A 263 -10.79 7.65 9.60
N ASN A 264 -10.96 7.71 10.92
CA ASN A 264 -11.56 6.64 11.72
C ASN A 264 -12.84 7.05 12.46
N GLU A 265 -13.38 8.22 12.15
CA GLU A 265 -14.60 8.75 12.75
C GLU A 265 -15.62 9.07 11.66
N LYS A 266 -16.87 8.62 11.82
CA LYS A 266 -17.94 8.86 10.82
C LYS A 266 -18.15 10.35 10.53
N GLN A 267 -18.13 11.18 11.56
CA GLN A 267 -18.25 12.62 11.43
C GLN A 267 -17.16 13.24 10.56
N GLU A 268 -15.92 12.72 10.66
CA GLU A 268 -14.79 13.18 9.88
C GLU A 268 -14.88 12.70 8.43
N ILE A 269 -15.37 11.48 8.20
CA ILE A 269 -15.69 10.99 6.85
C ILE A 269 -16.69 11.92 6.18
N ASP A 270 -17.82 12.19 6.84
CA ASP A 270 -18.88 13.06 6.30
C ASP A 270 -18.37 14.48 6.01
N ARG A 271 -17.53 15.03 6.90
CA ARG A 271 -16.90 16.34 6.70
C ARG A 271 -16.01 16.36 5.45
N LEU A 272 -15.19 15.35 5.27
CA LEU A 272 -14.27 15.27 4.14
C LEU A 272 -15.02 15.03 2.81
N GLU A 273 -16.03 14.17 2.82
CA GLU A 273 -16.91 13.98 1.66
C GLU A 273 -17.61 15.29 1.26
N ALA A 274 -18.13 16.05 2.25
CA ALA A 274 -18.74 17.35 1.99
C ALA A 274 -17.75 18.40 1.45
N LEU A 275 -16.46 18.27 1.74
CA LEU A 275 -15.39 19.09 1.15
C LEU A 275 -15.05 18.69 -0.29
N GLY A 276 -15.53 17.54 -0.75
CA GLY A 276 -15.33 17.03 -2.11
C GLY A 276 -13.97 16.35 -2.31
N VAL A 277 -13.43 15.66 -1.29
CA VAL A 277 -12.25 14.79 -1.48
C VAL A 277 -12.59 13.64 -2.44
N ASP A 278 -11.59 13.09 -3.11
CA ASP A 278 -11.77 12.04 -4.13
C ASP A 278 -11.79 10.62 -3.56
N GLY A 279 -11.51 10.46 -2.27
CA GLY A 279 -11.51 9.19 -1.56
C GLY A 279 -11.02 9.37 -0.13
N ILE A 280 -10.99 8.28 0.64
CA ILE A 280 -10.58 8.27 2.06
C ILE A 280 -9.94 6.93 2.39
N ILE A 281 -8.84 6.97 3.15
CA ILE A 281 -8.18 5.79 3.75
C ILE A 281 -8.63 5.66 5.20
N THR A 282 -9.23 4.49 5.58
CA THR A 282 -9.77 4.23 6.92
C THR A 282 -9.37 2.86 7.47
N ASP A 283 -9.17 2.77 8.80
CA ASP A 283 -9.04 1.49 9.52
C ASP A 283 -10.39 0.76 9.65
N TYR A 284 -11.51 1.51 9.59
CA TYR A 284 -12.87 1.03 9.84
C TYR A 284 -13.75 1.20 8.61
N PRO A 285 -13.60 0.31 7.59
CA PRO A 285 -14.38 0.42 6.35
C PRO A 285 -15.88 0.28 6.54
N ASP A 286 -16.35 -0.29 7.66
CA ASP A 286 -17.76 -0.34 8.05
C ASP A 286 -18.39 1.05 8.22
N LEU A 287 -17.60 2.09 8.47
CA LEU A 287 -18.08 3.47 8.58
C LEU A 287 -18.61 4.05 7.27
N PHE A 288 -18.20 3.53 6.11
CA PHE A 288 -18.75 3.95 4.82
C PHE A 288 -20.19 3.53 4.58
N ASN A 289 -20.70 2.57 5.36
CA ASN A 289 -22.03 1.98 5.21
C ASN A 289 -22.99 2.39 6.34
N GLN A 290 -22.62 3.37 7.16
CA GLN A 290 -23.40 3.88 8.29
C GLN A 290 -24.12 5.18 7.96
#